data_c89a6b46eea2542ae6ab50bf888770f9
#
_entry.id   c89a6b46eea2542ae6ab50bf888770f9
#
_cell.length_a   1.000
_cell.length_b   1.000
_cell.length_c   1.000
_cell.angle_alpha   90.00
_cell.angle_beta   90.00
_cell.angle_gamma   90.00
#
_symmetry.space_group_name_H-M   'P 1'
#
loop_
_entity.id
_entity.type
_entity.pdbx_description
1 polymer ?
#
loop_
_entity_poly.entity_id
_entity_poly.type
_entity_poly.pdbx_seq_one_letter_code
_entity_poly.pdbx_strand_id
1 'polypeptide(L)'
;VKDLTQLDPVALRTLATAVRVGTFEAAARELHVTPSAVSQRIKALETRVGRVLVHRTKPLEATDAGHVLVRLAAQTEMLEREAYAELVDDPDDDTDAGAPWTSVPLAVNSDAMFDWFVEALVSVRQRHRVTFDVLREDQSRTTERLRRGEVMAAITSDPRPVPGCKVERIGAMRYLAVATPAYVAEHLPDGPTPAALGRAPMVAFDRDDTLQHDFLRKVTRRHLAPPTTLIPSVHQFDHAVHRGLGWGMLMDSETREDLDAGRLVEIVPGRHVDVPLYWQRWRLESPVMVDLTAAVIEHARSWLER
;
A
#
# COMPACT_ATOMS: atom_id res chain seq x y z
N VAL A 1 -33.30 -17.18 -7.78
CA VAL A 1 -31.84 -16.93 -7.88
C VAL A 1 -31.52 -16.88 -9.37
N LYS A 2 -31.10 -15.72 -9.90
CA LYS A 2 -30.66 -15.65 -11.30
C LYS A 2 -29.41 -16.52 -11.44
N ASP A 3 -29.36 -17.32 -12.51
CA ASP A 3 -28.20 -18.16 -12.81
C ASP A 3 -26.96 -17.28 -13.10
N LEU A 4 -26.06 -17.19 -12.14
CA LEU A 4 -24.81 -16.45 -12.24
C LEU A 4 -23.65 -17.32 -12.78
N THR A 5 -23.93 -18.55 -13.17
CA THR A 5 -22.91 -19.57 -13.52
C THR A 5 -22.13 -19.27 -14.81
N GLN A 6 -22.47 -18.23 -15.56
CA GLN A 6 -21.76 -17.85 -16.79
C GLN A 6 -21.65 -16.33 -16.92
N LEU A 7 -20.78 -15.71 -16.16
CA LEU A 7 -20.38 -14.32 -16.41
C LEU A 7 -19.47 -14.31 -17.66
N ASP A 8 -19.84 -13.51 -18.64
CA ASP A 8 -19.04 -13.36 -19.87
C ASP A 8 -17.69 -12.69 -19.56
N PRO A 9 -16.53 -13.36 -19.78
CA PRO A 9 -15.21 -12.78 -19.54
C PRO A 9 -14.96 -11.49 -20.33
N VAL A 10 -15.51 -11.37 -21.53
CA VAL A 10 -15.38 -10.16 -22.35
C VAL A 10 -16.12 -8.98 -21.72
N ALA A 11 -17.30 -9.22 -21.16
CA ALA A 11 -18.05 -8.18 -20.45
C ALA A 11 -17.38 -7.79 -19.13
N LEU A 12 -16.80 -8.75 -18.39
CA LEU A 12 -16.02 -8.49 -17.18
C LEU A 12 -14.80 -7.63 -17.49
N ARG A 13 -14.02 -7.99 -18.50
CA ARG A 13 -12.85 -7.19 -18.96
C ARG A 13 -13.27 -5.81 -19.41
N THR A 14 -14.41 -5.68 -20.14
CA THR A 14 -14.96 -4.40 -20.56
C THR A 14 -15.31 -3.51 -19.37
N LEU A 15 -15.93 -4.05 -18.33
CA LEU A 15 -16.24 -3.32 -17.10
C LEU A 15 -14.96 -2.84 -16.40
N ALA A 16 -14.00 -3.73 -16.18
CA ALA A 16 -12.73 -3.41 -15.51
C ALA A 16 -11.95 -2.32 -16.27
N THR A 17 -11.83 -2.44 -17.59
CA THR A 17 -11.19 -1.43 -18.44
C THR A 17 -11.92 -0.08 -18.33
N ALA A 18 -13.26 -0.05 -18.44
CA ALA A 18 -14.03 1.18 -18.41
C ALA A 18 -13.90 1.93 -17.08
N VAL A 19 -13.88 1.20 -15.96
CA VAL A 19 -13.65 1.78 -14.62
C VAL A 19 -12.22 2.31 -14.49
N ARG A 20 -11.22 1.57 -14.95
CA ARG A 20 -9.80 1.97 -14.87
C ARG A 20 -9.49 3.22 -15.67
N VAL A 21 -10.01 3.32 -16.91
CA VAL A 21 -9.74 4.48 -17.77
C VAL A 21 -10.74 5.64 -17.58
N GLY A 22 -11.79 5.44 -16.81
CA GLY A 22 -12.74 6.45 -16.35
C GLY A 22 -13.78 6.92 -17.38
N THR A 23 -13.76 6.41 -18.63
CA THR A 23 -14.76 6.75 -19.67
C THR A 23 -15.02 5.61 -20.64
N PHE A 24 -16.23 5.57 -21.22
CA PHE A 24 -16.57 4.58 -22.25
C PHE A 24 -15.77 4.77 -23.55
N GLU A 25 -15.46 6.01 -23.90
CA GLU A 25 -14.69 6.35 -25.10
C GLU A 25 -13.22 5.88 -24.97
N ALA A 26 -12.61 6.06 -23.79
CA ALA A 26 -11.26 5.58 -23.55
C ALA A 26 -11.19 4.04 -23.52
N ALA A 27 -12.18 3.40 -22.88
CA ALA A 27 -12.30 1.93 -22.88
C ALA A 27 -12.49 1.37 -24.29
N ALA A 28 -13.30 2.04 -25.10
CA ALA A 28 -13.55 1.64 -26.49
C ALA A 28 -12.27 1.66 -27.33
N ARG A 29 -11.44 2.70 -27.17
CA ARG A 29 -10.13 2.79 -27.84
C ARG A 29 -9.19 1.66 -27.42
N GLU A 30 -9.08 1.41 -26.12
CA GLU A 30 -8.18 0.38 -25.59
C GLU A 30 -8.62 -1.04 -25.97
N LEU A 31 -9.93 -1.29 -26.00
CA LEU A 31 -10.49 -2.60 -26.35
C LEU A 31 -10.71 -2.77 -27.86
N HIS A 32 -10.34 -1.77 -28.67
CA HIS A 32 -10.55 -1.76 -30.13
C HIS A 32 -12.00 -2.04 -30.55
N VAL A 33 -12.96 -1.43 -29.83
CA VAL A 33 -14.41 -1.54 -30.11
C VAL A 33 -15.05 -0.15 -30.14
N THR A 34 -16.36 -0.08 -30.40
CA THR A 34 -17.11 1.18 -30.35
C THR A 34 -17.55 1.52 -28.91
N PRO A 35 -17.73 2.80 -28.56
CA PRO A 35 -18.29 3.19 -27.25
C PRO A 35 -19.69 2.60 -27.00
N SER A 36 -20.48 2.42 -28.07
CA SER A 36 -21.78 1.75 -28.01
C SER A 36 -21.64 0.28 -27.59
N ALA A 37 -20.66 -0.44 -28.12
CA ALA A 37 -20.38 -1.83 -27.73
C ALA A 37 -19.98 -1.94 -26.25
N VAL A 38 -19.13 -1.02 -25.75
CA VAL A 38 -18.77 -0.94 -24.32
C VAL A 38 -20.04 -0.75 -23.45
N SER A 39 -20.86 0.24 -23.80
CA SER A 39 -22.11 0.52 -23.08
C SER A 39 -23.07 -0.67 -23.09
N GLN A 40 -23.23 -1.37 -24.23
CA GLN A 40 -24.09 -2.53 -24.36
C GLN A 40 -23.61 -3.72 -23.54
N ARG A 41 -22.29 -4.01 -23.54
CA ARG A 41 -21.69 -5.10 -22.74
C ARG A 41 -21.89 -4.87 -21.25
N ILE A 42 -21.66 -3.64 -20.77
CA ILE A 42 -21.86 -3.29 -19.35
C ILE A 42 -23.36 -3.39 -18.99
N LYS A 43 -24.26 -2.87 -19.84
CA LYS A 43 -25.69 -2.97 -19.61
C LYS A 43 -26.19 -4.42 -19.59
N ALA A 44 -25.67 -5.29 -20.47
CA ALA A 44 -25.98 -6.72 -20.47
C ALA A 44 -25.52 -7.38 -19.16
N LEU A 45 -24.33 -7.04 -18.68
CA LEU A 45 -23.79 -7.52 -17.40
C LEU A 45 -24.65 -7.04 -16.21
N GLU A 46 -25.05 -5.76 -16.18
CA GLU A 46 -25.96 -5.19 -15.18
C GLU A 46 -27.32 -5.90 -15.17
N THR A 47 -27.88 -6.17 -16.36
CA THR A 47 -29.15 -6.90 -16.50
C THR A 47 -29.02 -8.32 -15.97
N ARG A 48 -27.93 -9.00 -16.26
CA ARG A 48 -27.66 -10.37 -15.81
C ARG A 48 -27.51 -10.45 -14.31
N VAL A 49 -26.68 -9.57 -13.72
CA VAL A 49 -26.42 -9.49 -12.27
C VAL A 49 -27.65 -8.95 -11.51
N GLY A 50 -28.48 -8.15 -12.19
CA GLY A 50 -29.63 -7.47 -11.60
C GLY A 50 -29.28 -6.30 -10.71
N ARG A 51 -28.08 -5.71 -10.91
CA ARG A 51 -27.59 -4.56 -10.16
C ARG A 51 -26.89 -3.58 -11.10
N VAL A 52 -26.95 -2.30 -10.79
CA VAL A 52 -26.13 -1.27 -11.42
C VAL A 52 -24.68 -1.49 -10.99
N LEU A 53 -23.76 -1.50 -11.95
CA LEU A 53 -22.34 -1.78 -11.72
C LEU A 53 -21.48 -0.53 -11.84
N VAL A 54 -21.96 0.52 -12.52
CA VAL A 54 -21.21 1.76 -12.68
C VAL A 54 -22.07 2.99 -12.41
N HIS A 55 -21.49 3.98 -11.75
CA HIS A 55 -21.99 5.34 -11.70
C HIS A 55 -21.51 6.06 -12.96
N ARG A 56 -22.45 6.64 -13.73
CA ARG A 56 -22.12 7.37 -14.96
C ARG A 56 -21.65 8.79 -14.67
N THR A 57 -20.71 8.93 -13.76
CA THR A 57 -20.00 10.16 -13.40
C THR A 57 -18.82 10.42 -14.34
N LYS A 58 -18.15 11.54 -14.20
CA LYS A 58 -16.87 11.83 -14.85
C LYS A 58 -15.84 12.15 -13.76
N PRO A 59 -14.88 11.24 -13.52
CA PRO A 59 -14.69 9.93 -14.17
C PRO A 59 -15.79 8.92 -13.87
N LEU A 60 -15.89 7.86 -14.71
CA LEU A 60 -16.76 6.70 -14.50
C LEU A 60 -16.27 5.92 -13.25
N GLU A 61 -17.16 5.63 -12.32
CA GLU A 61 -16.83 4.92 -11.09
C GLU A 61 -17.64 3.63 -10.97
N ALA A 62 -17.04 2.61 -10.38
CA ALA A 62 -17.76 1.39 -10.06
C ALA A 62 -18.64 1.57 -8.80
N THR A 63 -19.81 0.91 -8.78
CA THR A 63 -20.58 0.69 -7.55
C THR A 63 -19.92 -0.40 -6.68
N ASP A 64 -20.38 -0.60 -5.43
CA ASP A 64 -19.90 -1.71 -4.61
C ASP A 64 -20.05 -3.07 -5.33
N ALA A 65 -21.16 -3.28 -6.05
CA ALA A 65 -21.35 -4.47 -6.86
C ALA A 65 -20.40 -4.51 -8.06
N GLY A 66 -20.12 -3.35 -8.67
CA GLY A 66 -19.14 -3.18 -9.75
C GLY A 66 -17.74 -3.55 -9.29
N HIS A 67 -17.30 -3.10 -8.13
CA HIS A 67 -15.97 -3.42 -7.57
C HIS A 67 -15.77 -4.94 -7.36
N VAL A 68 -16.82 -5.67 -6.98
CA VAL A 68 -16.73 -7.15 -6.88
C VAL A 68 -16.41 -7.77 -8.24
N LEU A 69 -17.02 -7.26 -9.33
CA LEU A 69 -16.79 -7.80 -10.67
C LEU A 69 -15.49 -7.29 -11.31
N VAL A 70 -15.07 -6.07 -11.01
CA VAL A 70 -13.74 -5.54 -11.40
C VAL A 70 -12.65 -6.43 -10.79
N ARG A 71 -12.76 -6.75 -9.51
CA ARG A 71 -11.83 -7.68 -8.84
C ARG A 71 -11.85 -9.08 -9.47
N LEU A 72 -13.03 -9.61 -9.77
CA LEU A 72 -13.16 -10.90 -10.45
C LEU A 72 -12.48 -10.86 -11.83
N ALA A 73 -12.68 -9.79 -12.60
CA ALA A 73 -12.06 -9.62 -13.92
C ALA A 73 -10.53 -9.66 -13.83
N ALA A 74 -9.94 -8.93 -12.87
CA ALA A 74 -8.50 -8.89 -12.66
C ALA A 74 -7.92 -10.26 -12.21
N GLN A 75 -8.65 -10.98 -11.34
CA GLN A 75 -8.27 -12.33 -10.94
C GLN A 75 -8.31 -13.32 -12.12
N THR A 76 -9.36 -13.25 -12.95
CA THR A 76 -9.49 -14.10 -14.13
C THR A 76 -8.37 -13.81 -15.13
N GLU A 77 -8.09 -12.54 -15.40
CA GLU A 77 -7.01 -12.14 -16.30
C GLU A 77 -5.64 -12.64 -15.85
N MET A 78 -5.37 -12.60 -14.54
CA MET A 78 -4.12 -13.12 -14.00
C MET A 78 -3.99 -14.64 -14.22
N LEU A 79 -5.05 -15.40 -13.92
CA LEU A 79 -5.06 -16.85 -14.12
C LEU A 79 -4.97 -17.24 -15.61
N GLU A 80 -5.63 -16.48 -16.50
CA GLU A 80 -5.52 -16.69 -17.95
C GLU A 80 -4.10 -16.48 -18.43
N ARG A 81 -3.39 -15.44 -17.95
CA ARG A 81 -1.99 -15.17 -18.30
C ARG A 81 -1.04 -16.26 -17.79
N GLU A 82 -1.24 -16.73 -16.56
CA GLU A 82 -0.43 -17.82 -15.99
C GLU A 82 -0.63 -19.12 -16.78
N ALA A 83 -1.87 -19.50 -17.06
CA ALA A 83 -2.15 -20.67 -17.88
C ALA A 83 -1.55 -20.55 -19.31
N TYR A 84 -1.60 -19.35 -19.89
CA TYR A 84 -0.98 -19.10 -21.19
C TYR A 84 0.56 -19.21 -21.11
N ALA A 85 1.17 -18.72 -20.03
CA ALA A 85 2.60 -18.83 -19.82
C ALA A 85 3.05 -20.29 -19.74
N GLU A 86 2.31 -21.14 -19.03
CA GLU A 86 2.59 -22.60 -18.96
C GLU A 86 2.48 -23.31 -20.32
N LEU A 87 1.59 -22.81 -21.21
CA LEU A 87 1.40 -23.39 -22.54
C LEU A 87 2.47 -22.98 -23.57
N VAL A 88 3.10 -21.83 -23.36
CA VAL A 88 4.06 -21.22 -24.28
C VAL A 88 5.51 -21.43 -23.82
N ASP A 89 5.71 -21.88 -22.58
CA ASP A 89 7.05 -22.16 -22.03
C ASP A 89 7.61 -23.44 -22.65
N ASP A 90 8.03 -23.34 -23.95
CA ASP A 90 8.76 -24.39 -24.66
C ASP A 90 10.25 -24.16 -24.40
N PRO A 91 10.93 -25.05 -23.66
CA PRO A 91 12.36 -24.92 -23.35
C PRO A 91 13.27 -24.94 -24.59
N ASP A 92 12.75 -25.35 -25.75
CA ASP A 92 13.49 -25.42 -27.02
C ASP A 92 13.24 -24.21 -27.95
N ASP A 93 12.33 -23.25 -27.59
CA ASP A 93 12.09 -22.08 -28.40
C ASP A 93 13.02 -20.91 -27.99
N ASP A 94 14.12 -20.79 -28.70
CA ASP A 94 15.17 -19.77 -28.58
C ASP A 94 14.67 -18.36 -29.09
N THR A 95 13.38 -18.23 -29.41
CA THR A 95 12.80 -16.94 -29.76
C THR A 95 12.47 -16.16 -28.48
N ASP A 96 13.00 -14.94 -28.38
CA ASP A 96 12.77 -13.96 -27.28
C ASP A 96 11.27 -13.51 -27.16
N ALA A 97 10.36 -14.26 -27.82
CA ALA A 97 8.91 -14.12 -27.76
C ALA A 97 8.27 -14.90 -26.61
N GLY A 98 9.00 -15.03 -25.49
CA GLY A 98 8.55 -15.76 -24.31
C GLY A 98 7.24 -15.23 -23.71
N ALA A 99 6.68 -15.97 -22.75
CA ALA A 99 5.43 -15.69 -22.06
C ALA A 99 5.24 -14.19 -21.70
N PRO A 100 4.05 -13.64 -21.86
CA PRO A 100 3.80 -12.22 -21.60
C PRO A 100 4.09 -11.86 -20.14
N TRP A 101 4.62 -10.66 -19.92
CA TRP A 101 4.84 -10.12 -18.59
C TRP A 101 3.53 -9.96 -17.83
N THR A 102 3.48 -10.45 -16.61
CA THR A 102 2.33 -10.24 -15.72
C THR A 102 2.59 -9.01 -14.85
N SER A 103 1.65 -8.07 -14.83
CA SER A 103 1.72 -6.90 -13.96
C SER A 103 0.92 -7.16 -12.69
N VAL A 104 1.55 -6.96 -11.52
CA VAL A 104 0.93 -7.12 -10.19
C VAL A 104 0.83 -5.75 -9.53
N PRO A 105 -0.36 -5.13 -9.49
CA PRO A 105 -0.57 -3.88 -8.80
C PRO A 105 -0.62 -4.10 -7.27
N LEU A 106 0.16 -3.30 -6.54
CA LEU A 106 0.33 -3.34 -5.10
C LEU A 106 0.08 -1.96 -4.50
N ALA A 107 -0.45 -1.89 -3.27
CA ALA A 107 -0.50 -0.66 -2.51
C ALA A 107 0.35 -0.79 -1.24
N VAL A 108 1.17 0.23 -0.96
CA VAL A 108 2.09 0.21 0.16
C VAL A 108 2.06 1.59 0.82
N ASN A 109 2.00 1.65 2.15
CA ASN A 109 2.18 2.90 2.86
C ASN A 109 3.64 3.38 2.73
N SER A 110 3.84 4.69 2.83
CA SER A 110 5.15 5.31 2.62
C SER A 110 6.23 4.67 3.50
N ASP A 111 5.88 4.35 4.72
CA ASP A 111 6.81 3.86 5.74
C ASP A 111 7.19 2.39 5.54
N ALA A 112 6.40 1.60 4.82
CA ALA A 112 6.72 0.21 4.51
C ALA A 112 7.49 0.05 3.17
N MET A 113 7.67 1.15 2.41
CA MET A 113 8.39 1.14 1.14
C MET A 113 9.90 1.30 1.37
N PHE A 114 10.48 0.36 2.11
CA PHE A 114 11.91 0.29 2.41
C PHE A 114 12.59 -0.87 1.70
N ASP A 115 13.88 -0.96 1.89
CA ASP A 115 14.77 -1.92 1.20
C ASP A 115 14.25 -3.36 1.27
N TRP A 116 13.75 -3.80 2.43
CA TRP A 116 13.20 -5.15 2.59
C TRP A 116 12.04 -5.47 1.63
N PHE A 117 11.20 -4.46 1.32
CA PHE A 117 10.10 -4.65 0.39
C PHE A 117 10.60 -4.77 -1.05
N VAL A 118 11.58 -3.94 -1.43
CA VAL A 118 12.21 -4.01 -2.74
C VAL A 118 12.90 -5.35 -2.93
N GLU A 119 13.63 -5.86 -1.93
CA GLU A 119 14.27 -7.18 -1.95
C GLU A 119 13.25 -8.32 -2.13
N ALA A 120 12.08 -8.21 -1.47
CA ALA A 120 10.99 -9.15 -1.69
C ALA A 120 10.52 -9.15 -3.17
N LEU A 121 10.37 -7.98 -3.79
CA LEU A 121 10.00 -7.87 -5.21
C LEU A 121 11.08 -8.45 -6.13
N VAL A 122 12.36 -8.16 -5.83
CA VAL A 122 13.51 -8.70 -6.59
C VAL A 122 13.52 -10.23 -6.57
N SER A 123 13.32 -10.84 -5.40
CA SER A 123 13.33 -12.30 -5.26
C SER A 123 12.21 -12.99 -6.05
N VAL A 124 11.06 -12.36 -6.17
CA VAL A 124 9.94 -12.86 -7.01
C VAL A 124 10.24 -12.67 -8.49
N ARG A 125 10.78 -11.50 -8.85
CA ARG A 125 11.12 -11.17 -10.24
C ARG A 125 12.19 -12.12 -10.84
N GLN A 126 13.06 -12.68 -10.01
CA GLN A 126 14.06 -13.68 -10.44
C GLN A 126 13.43 -15.03 -10.83
N ARG A 127 12.23 -15.34 -10.31
CA ARG A 127 11.54 -16.61 -10.54
C ARG A 127 10.38 -16.52 -11.53
N HIS A 128 9.86 -15.31 -11.75
CA HIS A 128 8.67 -15.08 -12.56
C HIS A 128 8.87 -13.91 -13.52
N ARG A 129 8.25 -13.97 -14.70
CA ARG A 129 8.16 -12.83 -15.63
C ARG A 129 7.10 -11.85 -15.14
N VAL A 130 7.41 -11.12 -14.08
CA VAL A 130 6.46 -10.21 -13.40
C VAL A 130 7.03 -8.79 -13.34
N THR A 131 6.14 -7.82 -13.48
CA THR A 131 6.36 -6.40 -13.13
C THR A 131 5.44 -6.02 -11.99
N PHE A 132 5.84 -5.03 -11.21
CA PHE A 132 5.04 -4.53 -10.11
C PHE A 132 4.67 -3.07 -10.36
N ASP A 133 3.38 -2.76 -10.20
CA ASP A 133 2.88 -1.39 -10.16
C ASP A 133 2.59 -1.04 -8.70
N VAL A 134 3.55 -0.31 -8.08
CA VAL A 134 3.50 -0.03 -6.64
C VAL A 134 2.92 1.36 -6.42
N LEU A 135 1.71 1.41 -5.87
CA LEU A 135 1.04 2.63 -5.47
C LEU A 135 1.40 2.98 -4.02
N ARG A 136 1.98 4.16 -3.84
CA ARG A 136 2.18 4.73 -2.52
C ARG A 136 0.88 5.37 -2.05
N GLU A 137 0.33 4.90 -0.95
CA GLU A 137 -0.94 5.38 -0.40
C GLU A 137 -0.87 5.54 1.11
N ASP A 138 -1.71 6.43 1.63
CA ASP A 138 -1.95 6.52 3.07
C ASP A 138 -2.70 5.30 3.58
N GLN A 139 -2.57 5.01 4.88
CA GLN A 139 -3.15 3.82 5.50
C GLN A 139 -4.65 3.62 5.21
N SER A 140 -5.42 4.72 5.24
CA SER A 140 -6.87 4.69 5.00
C SER A 140 -7.23 4.36 3.53
N ARG A 141 -6.40 4.77 2.58
CA ARG A 141 -6.60 4.56 1.15
C ARG A 141 -6.13 3.20 0.66
N THR A 142 -5.11 2.64 1.30
CA THR A 142 -4.54 1.34 0.94
C THR A 142 -5.60 0.22 0.95
N THR A 143 -6.41 0.13 2.00
CA THR A 143 -7.49 -0.86 2.10
C THR A 143 -8.64 -0.58 1.13
N GLU A 144 -8.90 0.69 0.82
CA GLU A 144 -9.91 1.07 -0.17
C GLU A 144 -9.52 0.64 -1.60
N ARG A 145 -8.26 0.82 -2.00
CA ARG A 145 -7.71 0.34 -3.27
C ARG A 145 -7.89 -1.18 -3.42
N LEU A 146 -7.59 -1.91 -2.35
CA LEU A 146 -7.75 -3.37 -2.32
C LEU A 146 -9.24 -3.78 -2.44
N ARG A 147 -10.15 -3.04 -1.77
CA ARG A 147 -11.60 -3.26 -1.85
C ARG A 147 -12.13 -3.00 -3.26
N ARG A 148 -11.66 -1.93 -3.90
CA ARG A 148 -12.03 -1.55 -5.28
C ARG A 148 -11.48 -2.48 -6.34
N GLY A 149 -10.52 -3.35 -5.99
CA GLY A 149 -9.87 -4.23 -6.96
C GLY A 149 -8.83 -3.53 -7.83
N GLU A 150 -8.37 -2.35 -7.40
CA GLU A 150 -7.33 -1.58 -8.07
C GLU A 150 -5.94 -2.16 -7.82
N VAL A 151 -5.77 -2.88 -6.69
CA VAL A 151 -4.55 -3.60 -6.33
C VAL A 151 -4.87 -5.03 -5.89
N MET A 152 -3.92 -5.94 -6.06
CA MET A 152 -4.06 -7.35 -5.70
C MET A 152 -3.63 -7.65 -4.27
N ALA A 153 -2.69 -6.86 -3.76
CA ALA A 153 -2.25 -6.94 -2.37
C ALA A 153 -1.82 -5.57 -1.84
N ALA A 154 -1.73 -5.48 -0.52
CA ALA A 154 -1.40 -4.23 0.16
C ALA A 154 -0.66 -4.48 1.47
N ILE A 155 0.27 -3.58 1.81
CA ILE A 155 0.85 -3.45 3.15
C ILE A 155 0.12 -2.31 3.85
N THR A 156 -0.48 -2.61 5.00
CA THR A 156 -1.31 -1.67 5.76
C THR A 156 -1.13 -1.87 7.27
N SER A 157 -1.43 -0.86 8.06
CA SER A 157 -1.52 -1.00 9.53
C SER A 157 -2.93 -1.41 10.03
N ASP A 158 -3.94 -1.49 9.14
CA ASP A 158 -5.29 -1.95 9.53
C ASP A 158 -5.35 -3.48 9.56
N PRO A 159 -5.61 -4.10 10.73
CA PRO A 159 -5.74 -5.55 10.88
C PRO A 159 -7.04 -6.11 10.31
N ARG A 160 -8.00 -5.26 9.98
CA ARG A 160 -9.34 -5.69 9.52
C ARG A 160 -9.27 -6.17 8.07
N PRO A 161 -9.65 -7.44 7.80
CA PRO A 161 -9.59 -7.95 6.44
C PRO A 161 -10.61 -7.27 5.53
N VAL A 162 -10.18 -6.89 4.35
CA VAL A 162 -11.09 -6.52 3.27
C VAL A 162 -11.86 -7.79 2.82
N PRO A 163 -13.20 -7.72 2.61
CA PRO A 163 -13.96 -8.87 2.14
C PRO A 163 -13.34 -9.53 0.89
N GLY A 164 -13.12 -10.84 0.95
CA GLY A 164 -12.46 -11.60 -0.12
C GLY A 164 -10.93 -11.60 -0.06
N CYS A 165 -10.33 -10.96 0.96
CA CYS A 165 -8.88 -10.97 1.17
C CYS A 165 -8.47 -11.91 2.32
N LYS A 166 -7.21 -12.33 2.31
CA LYS A 166 -6.48 -12.86 3.46
C LYS A 166 -5.68 -11.73 4.08
N VAL A 167 -5.51 -11.73 5.40
CA VAL A 167 -4.67 -10.80 6.13
C VAL A 167 -3.70 -11.57 7.00
N GLU A 168 -2.43 -11.18 6.99
CA GLU A 168 -1.36 -11.77 7.79
C GLU A 168 -0.56 -10.64 8.44
N ARG A 169 -0.27 -10.75 9.74
CA ARG A 169 0.64 -9.82 10.42
C ARG A 169 2.07 -10.15 9.99
N ILE A 170 2.80 -9.15 9.49
CA ILE A 170 4.18 -9.33 9.00
C ILE A 170 5.23 -8.77 9.96
N GLY A 171 4.83 -8.01 10.97
CA GLY A 171 5.72 -7.42 11.97
C GLY A 171 5.20 -6.08 12.47
N ALA A 172 6.10 -5.27 13.01
CA ALA A 172 5.82 -3.89 13.38
C ALA A 172 7.03 -3.00 13.08
N MET A 173 6.78 -1.77 12.65
CA MET A 173 7.81 -0.74 12.54
C MET A 173 7.92 0.00 13.85
N ARG A 174 9.13 0.06 14.40
CA ARG A 174 9.42 0.80 15.64
C ARG A 174 9.86 2.21 15.33
N TYR A 175 9.23 3.17 16.00
CA TYR A 175 9.57 4.58 15.89
C TYR A 175 10.03 5.15 17.22
N LEU A 176 11.13 5.88 17.18
CA LEU A 176 11.71 6.60 18.31
C LEU A 176 11.45 8.10 18.15
N ALA A 177 11.13 8.76 19.27
CA ALA A 177 11.06 10.22 19.30
C ALA A 177 12.47 10.77 19.50
N VAL A 178 13.02 11.40 18.46
CA VAL A 178 14.41 11.84 18.43
C VAL A 178 14.55 13.31 18.03
N ALA A 179 15.65 13.89 18.45
CA ALA A 179 16.08 15.23 18.07
C ALA A 179 17.60 15.33 18.16
N THR A 180 18.19 16.45 17.67
CA THR A 180 19.60 16.74 17.89
C THR A 180 19.88 17.11 19.37
N PRO A 181 21.10 16.86 19.88
CA PRO A 181 21.47 17.30 21.22
C PRO A 181 21.28 18.81 21.47
N ALA A 182 21.59 19.63 20.46
CA ALA A 182 21.39 21.09 20.52
C ALA A 182 19.90 21.45 20.69
N TYR A 183 19.02 20.78 19.95
CA TYR A 183 17.58 20.97 20.07
C TYR A 183 17.09 20.62 21.49
N VAL A 184 17.55 19.50 22.06
CA VAL A 184 17.18 19.08 23.41
C VAL A 184 17.67 20.08 24.45
N ALA A 185 18.90 20.57 24.33
CA ALA A 185 19.46 21.59 25.24
C ALA A 185 18.65 22.91 25.21
N GLU A 186 18.13 23.29 24.04
CA GLU A 186 17.35 24.52 23.89
C GLU A 186 15.90 24.38 24.38
N HIS A 187 15.22 23.31 23.98
CA HIS A 187 13.77 23.19 24.17
C HIS A 187 13.36 22.32 25.36
N LEU A 188 14.25 21.46 25.86
CA LEU A 188 14.01 20.51 26.95
C LEU A 188 15.12 20.55 28.02
N PRO A 189 15.59 21.73 28.46
CA PRO A 189 16.73 21.84 29.38
C PRO A 189 16.48 21.13 30.72
N ASP A 190 15.22 21.13 31.19
CA ASP A 190 14.80 20.47 32.44
C ASP A 190 14.19 19.08 32.19
N GLY A 191 14.44 18.51 31.02
CA GLY A 191 13.92 17.21 30.59
C GLY A 191 12.54 17.28 29.92
N PRO A 192 12.01 16.12 29.48
CA PRO A 192 10.81 16.01 28.69
C PRO A 192 9.52 16.09 29.53
N THR A 193 9.34 17.17 30.27
CA THR A 193 8.10 17.42 31.03
C THR A 193 6.91 17.67 30.07
N PRO A 194 5.66 17.40 30.50
CA PRO A 194 4.49 17.68 29.68
C PRO A 194 4.40 19.15 29.24
N ALA A 195 4.84 20.10 30.07
CA ALA A 195 4.85 21.51 29.75
C ALA A 195 5.92 21.85 28.69
N ALA A 196 7.10 21.25 28.78
CA ALA A 196 8.18 21.43 27.81
C ALA A 196 7.80 20.79 26.46
N LEU A 197 7.34 19.55 26.46
CA LEU A 197 6.89 18.83 25.25
C LEU A 197 5.73 19.53 24.53
N GLY A 198 4.84 20.20 25.27
CA GLY A 198 3.73 20.98 24.69
C GLY A 198 4.17 22.28 24.00
N ARG A 199 5.40 22.75 24.24
CA ARG A 199 5.99 23.95 23.62
C ARG A 199 7.09 23.66 22.62
N ALA A 200 7.73 22.49 22.72
CA ALA A 200 8.82 22.08 21.88
C ALA A 200 8.34 21.81 20.44
N PRO A 201 8.82 22.55 19.42
CA PRO A 201 8.39 22.37 18.02
C PRO A 201 8.64 20.94 17.55
N MET A 202 7.68 20.38 16.81
CA MET A 202 7.81 19.04 16.22
C MET A 202 7.70 19.06 14.70
N VAL A 203 8.21 18.03 14.06
CA VAL A 203 8.01 17.75 12.64
C VAL A 203 7.03 16.58 12.55
N ALA A 204 6.05 16.70 11.66
CA ALA A 204 5.12 15.64 11.30
C ALA A 204 5.06 15.49 9.77
N PHE A 205 4.65 14.34 9.27
CA PHE A 205 4.64 14.08 7.84
C PHE A 205 3.53 14.91 7.15
N ASP A 206 2.30 14.79 7.61
CA ASP A 206 1.16 15.55 7.13
C ASP A 206 0.11 15.76 8.26
N ARG A 207 -1.09 16.18 7.90
CA ARG A 207 -2.17 16.45 8.87
C ARG A 207 -2.82 15.19 9.42
N ASP A 208 -2.69 14.07 8.72
CA ASP A 208 -3.27 12.78 9.08
C ASP A 208 -2.26 11.92 9.88
N ASP A 209 -0.99 12.35 9.94
CA ASP A 209 0.06 11.73 10.74
C ASP A 209 -0.21 11.95 12.25
N THR A 210 -0.60 10.87 12.93
CA THR A 210 -0.90 10.88 14.37
C THR A 210 0.25 10.37 15.25
N LEU A 211 1.36 9.94 14.64
CA LEU A 211 2.42 9.19 15.33
C LEU A 211 3.05 9.98 16.48
N GLN A 212 3.37 11.27 16.27
CA GLN A 212 3.92 12.16 17.30
C GLN A 212 2.91 12.38 18.43
N HIS A 213 1.63 12.53 18.10
CA HIS A 213 0.57 12.72 19.08
C HIS A 213 0.30 11.43 19.89
N ASP A 214 0.40 10.27 19.26
CA ASP A 214 0.28 8.97 19.93
C ASP A 214 1.43 8.76 20.91
N PHE A 215 2.67 9.13 20.50
CA PHE A 215 3.81 9.14 21.39
C PHE A 215 3.60 10.08 22.60
N LEU A 216 3.22 11.33 22.37
CA LEU A 216 2.96 12.31 23.42
C LEU A 216 1.89 11.80 24.40
N ARG A 217 0.81 11.22 23.90
CA ARG A 217 -0.27 10.61 24.72
C ARG A 217 0.27 9.45 25.57
N LYS A 218 1.11 8.59 24.97
CA LYS A 218 1.72 7.44 25.64
C LYS A 218 2.63 7.85 26.81
N VAL A 219 3.43 8.92 26.65
CA VAL A 219 4.42 9.34 27.64
C VAL A 219 3.87 10.32 28.66
N THR A 220 2.91 11.18 28.30
CA THR A 220 2.38 12.22 29.21
C THR A 220 0.99 11.93 29.76
N ARG A 221 0.24 11.01 29.13
CA ARG A 221 -1.20 10.77 29.37
C ARG A 221 -2.05 12.04 29.19
N ARG A 222 -1.57 13.00 28.38
CA ARG A 222 -2.23 14.28 28.10
C ARG A 222 -2.36 14.49 26.59
N HIS A 223 -3.34 15.26 26.19
CA HIS A 223 -3.43 15.76 24.84
C HIS A 223 -2.62 17.06 24.75
N LEU A 224 -1.51 17.00 24.04
CA LEU A 224 -0.63 18.14 23.81
C LEU A 224 -0.70 18.53 22.32
N ALA A 225 -0.57 19.82 22.02
CA ALA A 225 -0.56 20.36 20.67
C ALA A 225 0.65 21.29 20.48
N PRO A 226 1.86 20.74 20.39
CA PRO A 226 3.06 21.53 20.15
C PRO A 226 3.03 22.19 18.77
N PRO A 227 3.79 23.29 18.57
CA PRO A 227 4.00 23.85 17.23
C PRO A 227 4.49 22.79 16.26
N THR A 228 3.86 22.66 15.10
CA THR A 228 4.09 21.56 14.17
C THR A 228 4.48 22.08 12.80
N THR A 229 5.61 21.59 12.26
CA THR A 229 6.00 21.75 10.86
C THR A 229 5.63 20.50 10.08
N LEU A 230 4.96 20.64 8.95
CA LEU A 230 4.55 19.52 8.09
C LEU A 230 5.51 19.37 6.90
N ILE A 231 6.09 18.18 6.73
CA ILE A 231 7.02 17.84 5.64
C ILE A 231 6.64 16.48 5.05
N PRO A 232 5.85 16.44 3.95
CA PRO A 232 5.31 15.21 3.37
C PRO A 232 6.32 14.49 2.45
N SER A 233 7.53 14.28 2.94
CA SER A 233 8.62 13.57 2.27
C SER A 233 9.48 12.90 3.31
N VAL A 234 9.61 11.57 3.27
CA VAL A 234 10.36 10.79 4.25
C VAL A 234 11.79 11.31 4.39
N HIS A 235 12.51 11.46 3.27
CA HIS A 235 13.88 11.95 3.28
C HIS A 235 14.01 13.39 3.81
N GLN A 236 13.09 14.29 3.45
CA GLN A 236 13.17 15.69 3.93
C GLN A 236 12.70 15.81 5.38
N PHE A 237 11.78 14.95 5.82
CA PHE A 237 11.38 14.84 7.22
C PHE A 237 12.58 14.43 8.10
N ASP A 238 13.27 13.37 7.72
CA ASP A 238 14.48 12.91 8.37
C ASP A 238 15.54 14.02 8.41
N HIS A 239 15.83 14.63 7.27
CA HIS A 239 16.78 15.75 7.16
C HIS A 239 16.41 16.93 8.07
N ALA A 240 15.12 17.28 8.17
CA ALA A 240 14.66 18.37 9.03
C ALA A 240 14.92 18.09 10.52
N VAL A 241 14.71 16.86 10.97
CA VAL A 241 15.03 16.43 12.35
C VAL A 241 16.54 16.53 12.60
N HIS A 242 17.37 16.04 11.69
CA HIS A 242 18.83 16.12 11.77
C HIS A 242 19.36 17.56 11.74
N ARG A 243 18.62 18.48 11.13
CA ARG A 243 18.96 19.92 11.13
C ARG A 243 18.41 20.69 12.33
N GLY A 244 17.72 20.01 13.26
CA GLY A 244 17.19 20.62 14.47
C GLY A 244 15.95 21.49 14.27
N LEU A 245 15.21 21.33 13.14
CA LEU A 245 13.97 22.07 12.91
C LEU A 245 12.88 21.74 13.92
N GLY A 246 12.91 20.53 14.44
CA GLY A 246 12.00 20.01 15.45
C GLY A 246 12.40 18.59 15.86
N TRP A 247 11.77 18.08 16.87
CA TRP A 247 11.83 16.65 17.14
C TRP A 247 10.84 15.90 16.22
N GLY A 248 11.13 14.64 15.91
CA GLY A 248 10.27 13.81 15.08
C GLY A 248 10.30 12.34 15.49
N MET A 249 9.37 11.57 14.94
CA MET A 249 9.33 10.12 15.07
C MET A 249 10.08 9.51 13.88
N LEU A 250 11.27 8.96 14.12
CA LEU A 250 12.07 8.27 13.10
C LEU A 250 12.12 6.77 13.40
N MET A 251 12.32 5.96 12.36
CA MET A 251 12.43 4.51 12.52
C MET A 251 13.70 4.13 13.26
N ASP A 252 13.57 3.21 14.20
CA ASP A 252 14.69 2.71 15.00
C ASP A 252 15.82 2.15 14.13
N SER A 253 15.48 1.36 13.11
CA SER A 253 16.45 0.76 12.19
C SER A 253 17.31 1.78 11.44
N GLU A 254 16.77 2.94 11.11
CA GLU A 254 17.49 4.00 10.37
C GLU A 254 18.22 4.98 11.29
N THR A 255 17.76 5.12 12.53
CA THR A 255 18.34 6.09 13.49
C THR A 255 19.42 5.53 14.39
N ARG A 256 19.61 4.21 14.41
CA ARG A 256 20.52 3.54 15.34
C ARG A 256 21.95 4.05 15.25
N GLU A 257 22.47 4.19 14.03
CA GLU A 257 23.83 4.72 13.82
C GLU A 257 23.99 6.16 14.31
N ASP A 258 22.97 7.02 14.13
CA ASP A 258 22.98 8.40 14.57
C ASP A 258 22.85 8.52 16.09
N LEU A 259 22.09 7.63 16.73
CA LEU A 259 22.02 7.54 18.18
C LEU A 259 23.37 7.11 18.78
N ASP A 260 23.99 6.07 18.22
CA ASP A 260 25.29 5.55 18.69
C ASP A 260 26.40 6.58 18.49
N ALA A 261 26.35 7.38 17.42
CA ALA A 261 27.28 8.46 17.14
C ALA A 261 26.96 9.77 17.89
N GLY A 262 25.86 9.84 18.62
CA GLY A 262 25.41 11.03 19.34
C GLY A 262 24.98 12.19 18.43
N ARG A 263 24.68 11.94 17.16
CA ARG A 263 24.11 12.94 16.24
C ARG A 263 22.62 13.21 16.55
N LEU A 264 21.91 12.18 16.99
CA LEU A 264 20.57 12.24 17.54
C LEU A 264 20.54 11.71 18.97
N VAL A 265 19.50 12.09 19.70
CA VAL A 265 19.20 11.56 21.04
C VAL A 265 17.70 11.30 21.15
N GLU A 266 17.34 10.27 21.90
CA GLU A 266 15.94 10.01 22.24
C GLU A 266 15.44 11.09 23.21
N ILE A 267 14.29 11.71 22.88
CA ILE A 267 13.64 12.71 23.74
C ILE A 267 13.21 12.09 25.07
N VAL A 268 12.67 10.87 25.02
CA VAL A 268 12.28 10.08 26.19
C VAL A 268 12.91 8.68 26.05
N PRO A 269 14.09 8.46 26.64
CA PRO A 269 14.83 7.22 26.47
C PRO A 269 14.01 5.96 26.77
N GLY A 270 14.10 4.97 25.89
CA GLY A 270 13.40 3.69 26.00
C GLY A 270 11.88 3.76 25.74
N ARG A 271 11.38 4.89 25.25
CA ARG A 271 9.97 5.03 24.83
C ARG A 271 9.85 5.10 23.33
N HIS A 272 9.06 4.20 22.77
CA HIS A 272 8.85 4.06 21.33
C HIS A 272 7.37 3.87 21.01
N VAL A 273 7.03 3.95 19.74
CA VAL A 273 5.73 3.56 19.18
C VAL A 273 5.97 2.46 18.15
N ASP A 274 5.32 1.32 18.32
CA ASP A 274 5.33 0.24 17.34
C ASP A 274 4.05 0.34 16.49
N VAL A 275 4.24 0.43 15.19
CA VAL A 275 3.15 0.44 14.19
C VAL A 275 3.07 -0.94 13.56
N PRO A 276 2.04 -1.74 13.85
CA PRO A 276 1.93 -3.08 13.29
C PRO A 276 1.67 -3.01 11.80
N LEU A 277 2.28 -3.91 11.03
CA LEU A 277 2.09 -4.06 9.61
C LEU A 277 1.44 -5.40 9.28
N TYR A 278 0.53 -5.34 8.30
CA TYR A 278 -0.23 -6.46 7.80
C TYR A 278 -0.10 -6.55 6.29
N TRP A 279 0.14 -7.74 5.79
CA TRP A 279 0.00 -8.09 4.39
C TRP A 279 -1.43 -8.51 4.13
N GLN A 280 -2.16 -7.74 3.34
CA GLN A 280 -3.50 -8.08 2.89
C GLN A 280 -3.47 -8.39 1.40
N ARG A 281 -4.03 -9.51 0.98
CA ARG A 281 -4.06 -9.94 -0.42
C ARG A 281 -5.37 -10.64 -0.78
N TRP A 282 -5.72 -10.63 -2.04
CA TRP A 282 -6.84 -11.44 -2.51
C TRP A 282 -6.61 -12.92 -2.20
N ARG A 283 -7.71 -13.66 -2.06
CA ARG A 283 -7.69 -15.12 -1.92
C ARG A 283 -7.46 -15.78 -3.29
N LEU A 284 -6.43 -15.38 -3.96
CA LEU A 284 -5.97 -15.93 -5.23
C LEU A 284 -4.70 -16.73 -4.96
N GLU A 285 -4.73 -18.01 -5.34
CA GLU A 285 -3.60 -18.92 -5.20
C GLU A 285 -2.94 -19.13 -6.56
N SER A 286 -2.36 -18.07 -7.09
CA SER A 286 -1.48 -18.12 -8.26
C SER A 286 -0.03 -18.32 -7.81
N PRO A 287 0.84 -18.99 -8.58
CA PRO A 287 2.26 -19.16 -8.27
C PRO A 287 2.95 -17.84 -7.91
N VAL A 288 2.71 -16.78 -8.69
CA VAL A 288 3.28 -15.44 -8.45
C VAL A 288 2.83 -14.88 -7.10
N MET A 289 1.53 -14.98 -6.76
CA MET A 289 1.00 -14.45 -5.50
C MET A 289 1.41 -15.27 -4.28
N VAL A 290 1.60 -16.58 -4.44
CA VAL A 290 2.15 -17.45 -3.39
C VAL A 290 3.58 -17.07 -3.08
N ASP A 291 4.43 -16.96 -4.10
CA ASP A 291 5.83 -16.60 -3.97
C ASP A 291 6.01 -15.16 -3.48
N LEU A 292 5.20 -14.21 -3.95
CA LEU A 292 5.22 -12.84 -3.46
C LEU A 292 4.86 -12.78 -1.96
N THR A 293 3.86 -13.55 -1.55
CA THR A 293 3.49 -13.62 -0.13
C THR A 293 4.62 -14.19 0.72
N ALA A 294 5.24 -15.29 0.28
CA ALA A 294 6.37 -15.89 0.98
C ALA A 294 7.55 -14.92 1.08
N ALA A 295 7.92 -14.27 -0.01
CA ALA A 295 8.99 -13.29 -0.05
C ALA A 295 8.73 -12.08 0.86
N VAL A 296 7.53 -11.50 0.82
CA VAL A 296 7.15 -10.39 1.70
C VAL A 296 7.25 -10.78 3.17
N ILE A 297 6.76 -11.95 3.55
CA ILE A 297 6.82 -12.41 4.94
C ILE A 297 8.27 -12.69 5.37
N GLU A 298 9.08 -13.30 4.52
CA GLU A 298 10.48 -13.63 4.79
C GLU A 298 11.31 -12.36 5.01
N HIS A 299 11.27 -11.43 4.05
CA HIS A 299 12.04 -10.19 4.13
C HIS A 299 11.54 -9.28 5.26
N ALA A 300 10.22 -9.21 5.49
CA ALA A 300 9.66 -8.46 6.61
C ALA A 300 10.17 -8.97 7.97
N ARG A 301 10.26 -10.30 8.16
CA ARG A 301 10.74 -10.90 9.42
C ARG A 301 12.19 -10.59 9.76
N SER A 302 13.02 -10.31 8.76
CA SER A 302 14.43 -9.97 8.97
C SER A 302 14.62 -8.49 9.34
N TRP A 303 13.62 -7.66 9.12
CA TRP A 303 13.71 -6.20 9.22
C TRP A 303 12.77 -5.58 10.25
N LEU A 304 11.59 -6.16 10.45
CA LEU A 304 10.56 -5.65 11.34
C LEU A 304 10.63 -6.28 12.74
N GLU A 305 10.17 -5.52 13.73
CA GLU A 305 9.94 -6.03 15.07
C GLU A 305 8.82 -7.09 15.09
N ARG A 306 8.94 -8.08 15.97
CA ARG A 306 7.99 -9.21 16.06
C ARG A 306 6.69 -8.87 16.81
#